data_759d3c8ddf231b74c46c522cd8f93c49
#
_entry.id   759d3c8ddf231b74c46c522cd8f93c49
#
_cell.length_a   1.000
_cell.length_b   1.000
_cell.length_c   1.000
_cell.angle_alpha   90.00
_cell.angle_beta   90.00
_cell.angle_gamma   90.00
#
_symmetry.space_group_name_H-M   'P 1'
#
loop_
_entity.id
_entity.type
_entity.pdbx_description
1 polymer ?
#
loop_
_entity_poly.entity_id
_entity_poly.type
_entity_poly.pdbx_seq_one_letter_code
_entity_poly.pdbx_strand_id
1 'polypeptide(L)'
;MRYPDRISLIRGNHESRQITQVYGFYDECLRKYGSVNVWRYCTEIFDYLPLAAIIDEKIFCVHGGLSPSISTLDEIKVIDRKQEVPHDGAMCDLMWSDPDDISSWSMSPRGAGYLFGGDIVEQFNRTNNVELIARAH
;
A
#
# COMPACT_ATOMS: atom_id res chain seq x y z
N MET A 1 13.33 1.67 14.12
CA MET A 1 14.37 2.32 13.28
C MET A 1 15.31 3.12 14.17
N ARG A 2 16.59 3.21 13.79
CA ARG A 2 17.58 3.96 14.56
C ARG A 2 17.43 5.49 14.44
N TYR A 3 16.93 5.94 13.29
CA TYR A 3 16.74 7.35 12.96
C TYR A 3 15.35 7.59 12.35
N PRO A 4 14.29 7.57 13.17
CA PRO A 4 12.92 7.67 12.66
C PRO A 4 12.57 9.03 12.06
N ASP A 5 13.34 10.07 12.43
CA ASP A 5 13.23 11.43 11.89
C ASP A 5 13.82 11.60 10.48
N ARG A 6 14.57 10.60 10.00
CA ARG A 6 15.28 10.66 8.72
C ARG A 6 14.79 9.66 7.69
N ILE A 7 13.92 8.73 8.09
CA ILE A 7 13.40 7.70 7.20
C ILE A 7 11.94 7.43 7.51
N SER A 8 11.13 7.40 6.48
CA SER A 8 9.73 6.99 6.56
C SER A 8 9.54 5.71 5.77
N LEU A 9 8.80 4.77 6.34
CA LEU A 9 8.42 3.53 5.69
C LEU A 9 6.93 3.57 5.43
N ILE A 10 6.51 3.05 4.28
CA ILE A 10 5.11 2.79 3.97
C ILE A 10 4.92 1.31 3.66
N ARG A 11 3.72 0.80 3.94
CA ARG A 11 3.37 -0.61 3.79
C ARG A 11 3.11 -0.96 2.34
N GLY A 12 3.69 -2.06 1.87
CA GLY A 12 3.39 -2.65 0.57
C GLY A 12 2.52 -3.91 0.69
N ASN A 13 2.10 -4.44 -0.44
CA ASN A 13 1.23 -5.63 -0.51
C ASN A 13 1.91 -6.91 -0.03
N HIS A 14 3.24 -6.98 -0.10
CA HIS A 14 4.00 -8.10 0.46
C HIS A 14 4.18 -8.01 1.98
N GLU A 15 3.86 -6.88 2.60
CA GLU A 15 3.88 -6.70 4.05
C GLU A 15 2.55 -7.21 4.65
N SER A 16 2.26 -8.50 4.41
CA SER A 16 1.09 -9.22 4.92
C SER A 16 1.45 -10.67 5.26
N ARG A 17 0.74 -11.26 6.19
CA ARG A 17 0.96 -12.66 6.60
C ARG A 17 0.72 -13.62 5.45
N GLN A 18 -0.39 -13.43 4.74
CA GLN A 18 -0.79 -14.28 3.63
C GLN A 18 0.23 -14.24 2.49
N ILE A 19 0.61 -13.05 2.03
CA ILE A 19 1.54 -12.89 0.90
C ILE A 19 2.94 -13.38 1.25
N THR A 20 3.40 -13.18 2.48
CA THR A 20 4.70 -13.72 2.94
C THR A 20 4.77 -15.24 2.90
N GLN A 21 3.64 -15.92 3.10
CA GLN A 21 3.56 -17.39 3.04
C GLN A 21 3.55 -17.90 1.60
N VAL A 22 2.96 -17.14 0.67
CA VAL A 22 2.89 -17.52 -0.76
C VAL A 22 4.21 -17.25 -1.48
N TYR A 23 4.84 -16.10 -1.20
CA TYR A 23 6.03 -15.62 -1.94
C TYR A 23 7.36 -15.85 -1.21
N GLY A 24 7.35 -16.62 -0.12
CA GLY A 24 8.55 -17.24 0.42
C GLY A 24 9.21 -16.56 1.61
N PHE A 25 8.78 -15.38 2.07
CA PHE A 25 9.38 -14.74 3.24
C PHE A 25 9.22 -15.59 4.53
N TYR A 26 8.07 -16.23 4.69
CA TYR A 26 7.84 -17.20 5.76
C TYR A 26 8.88 -18.34 5.74
N ASP A 27 9.03 -18.98 4.57
CA ASP A 27 9.96 -20.10 4.39
C ASP A 27 11.41 -19.65 4.59
N GLU A 28 11.77 -18.44 4.12
CA GLU A 28 13.10 -17.88 4.29
C GLU A 28 13.44 -17.66 5.78
N CYS A 29 12.51 -17.13 6.56
CA CYS A 29 12.68 -16.97 8.01
C CYS A 29 12.88 -18.32 8.68
N LEU A 30 12.06 -19.32 8.32
CA LEU A 30 12.14 -20.66 8.89
C LEU A 30 13.47 -21.34 8.53
N ARG A 31 13.91 -21.21 7.28
CA ARG A 31 15.18 -21.75 6.80
C ARG A 31 16.39 -21.14 7.49
N LYS A 32 16.40 -19.80 7.67
CA LYS A 32 17.54 -19.08 8.26
C LYS A 32 17.62 -19.22 9.78
N TYR A 33 16.49 -19.19 10.44
CA TYR A 33 16.44 -19.07 11.91
C TYR A 33 15.91 -20.31 12.62
N GLY A 34 15.43 -21.31 11.87
CA GLY A 34 14.86 -22.54 12.46
C GLY A 34 13.61 -22.32 13.31
N SER A 35 12.97 -21.18 13.20
CA SER A 35 11.83 -20.77 14.03
C SER A 35 10.94 -19.80 13.27
N VAL A 36 9.64 -19.82 13.58
CA VAL A 36 8.66 -18.86 13.05
C VAL A 36 8.70 -17.49 13.76
N ASN A 37 9.47 -17.35 14.83
CA ASN A 37 9.44 -16.16 15.67
C ASN A 37 9.86 -14.88 14.90
N VAL A 38 10.89 -14.95 14.07
CA VAL A 38 11.35 -13.80 13.28
C VAL A 38 10.24 -13.34 12.33
N TRP A 39 9.61 -14.28 11.62
CA TRP A 39 8.47 -13.98 10.75
C TRP A 39 7.32 -13.34 11.53
N ARG A 40 6.98 -13.88 12.70
CA ARG A 40 5.92 -13.35 13.54
C ARG A 40 6.20 -11.92 13.98
N TYR A 41 7.41 -11.62 14.44
CA TYR A 41 7.78 -10.26 14.83
C TYR A 41 7.74 -9.27 13.66
N CYS A 42 8.21 -9.69 12.49
CA CYS A 42 8.14 -8.85 11.30
C CYS A 42 6.69 -8.56 10.90
N THR A 43 5.84 -9.57 10.85
CA THR A 43 4.43 -9.41 10.45
C THR A 43 3.61 -8.61 11.46
N GLU A 44 3.92 -8.69 12.75
CA GLU A 44 3.35 -7.80 13.76
C GLU A 44 3.71 -6.33 13.50
N ILE A 45 4.96 -6.05 13.11
CA ILE A 45 5.40 -4.69 12.76
C ILE A 45 4.68 -4.19 11.50
N PHE A 46 4.43 -5.04 10.53
CA PHE A 46 3.76 -4.66 9.28
C PHE A 46 2.40 -3.98 9.51
N ASP A 47 1.65 -4.44 10.50
CA ASP A 47 0.34 -3.87 10.84
C ASP A 47 0.41 -2.39 11.26
N TYR A 48 1.56 -1.96 11.77
CA TYR A 48 1.76 -0.58 12.24
C TYR A 48 2.33 0.36 11.17
N LEU A 49 2.78 -0.18 10.03
CA LEU A 49 3.30 0.66 8.96
C LEU A 49 2.22 1.58 8.39
N PRO A 50 2.51 2.86 8.14
CA PRO A 50 1.61 3.75 7.41
C PRO A 50 1.30 3.22 6.01
N LEU A 51 0.12 3.54 5.49
CA LEU A 51 -0.31 3.15 4.15
C LEU A 51 0.23 4.07 3.06
N ALA A 52 0.45 5.34 3.40
CA ALA A 52 0.86 6.37 2.48
C ALA A 52 1.65 7.47 3.20
N ALA A 53 2.28 8.35 2.43
CA ALA A 53 2.95 9.54 2.93
C ALA A 53 2.74 10.72 1.98
N ILE A 54 2.80 11.94 2.52
CA ILE A 54 2.81 13.18 1.73
C ILE A 54 4.16 13.87 1.96
N ILE A 55 4.80 14.27 0.87
CA ILE A 55 6.05 15.05 0.89
C ILE A 55 5.73 16.47 0.43
N ASP A 56 6.08 17.45 1.28
CA ASP A 56 5.93 18.89 1.02
C ASP A 56 4.53 19.31 0.57
N GLU A 57 3.50 18.60 1.04
CA GLU A 57 2.09 18.81 0.68
C GLU A 57 1.79 18.63 -0.83
N LYS A 58 2.73 18.09 -1.60
CA LYS A 58 2.70 18.03 -3.07
C LYS A 58 2.80 16.64 -3.65
N ILE A 59 3.54 15.73 -3.01
CA ILE A 59 3.81 14.41 -3.53
C ILE A 59 3.11 13.38 -2.66
N PHE A 60 2.15 12.66 -3.24
CA PHE A 60 1.48 11.54 -2.60
C PHE A 60 2.26 10.25 -2.88
N CYS A 61 2.78 9.63 -1.81
CA CYS A 61 3.51 8.37 -1.88
C CYS A 61 2.63 7.22 -1.40
N VAL A 62 2.52 6.17 -2.20
CA VAL A 62 1.73 4.97 -1.88
C VAL A 62 2.39 3.77 -2.58
N HIS A 63 2.24 2.56 -2.04
CA HIS A 63 2.86 1.39 -2.65
C HIS A 63 2.22 1.01 -3.99
N GLY A 64 0.91 0.76 -4.00
CA GLY A 64 0.15 0.39 -5.19
C GLY A 64 -0.39 1.60 -5.94
N GLY A 65 -1.53 2.11 -5.55
CA GLY A 65 -2.16 3.22 -6.26
C GLY A 65 -3.42 3.75 -5.59
N LEU A 66 -4.36 4.15 -6.40
CA LEU A 66 -5.62 4.77 -5.98
C LEU A 66 -6.74 3.75 -5.76
N SER A 67 -7.79 4.20 -5.13
CA SER A 67 -8.99 3.39 -4.84
C SER A 67 -10.25 4.15 -5.29
N PRO A 68 -11.23 3.46 -5.92
CA PRO A 68 -12.53 4.06 -6.21
C PRO A 68 -13.33 4.41 -4.95
N SER A 69 -12.95 3.84 -3.80
CA SER A 69 -13.58 4.09 -2.50
C SER A 69 -13.00 5.32 -1.79
N ILE A 70 -11.94 5.94 -2.31
CA ILE A 70 -11.23 7.06 -1.68
C ILE A 70 -11.10 8.21 -2.68
N SER A 71 -11.60 9.37 -2.30
CA SER A 71 -11.45 10.62 -3.05
C SER A 71 -10.47 11.59 -2.41
N THR A 72 -10.35 11.57 -1.07
CA THR A 72 -9.55 12.53 -0.31
C THR A 72 -8.50 11.86 0.58
N LEU A 73 -7.42 12.60 0.85
CA LEU A 73 -6.37 12.17 1.78
C LEU A 73 -6.91 11.96 3.20
N ASP A 74 -7.92 12.70 3.62
CA ASP A 74 -8.51 12.55 4.94
C ASP A 74 -9.23 11.19 5.11
N GLU A 75 -9.80 10.66 4.04
CA GLU A 75 -10.40 9.31 4.05
C GLU A 75 -9.33 8.22 4.26
N ILE A 76 -8.10 8.44 3.82
CA ILE A 76 -6.99 7.52 4.08
C ILE A 76 -6.59 7.52 5.56
N LYS A 77 -6.61 8.70 6.20
CA LYS A 77 -6.21 8.86 7.61
C LYS A 77 -7.11 8.10 8.59
N VAL A 78 -8.36 7.86 8.22
CA VAL A 78 -9.33 7.17 9.08
C VAL A 78 -9.39 5.66 8.86
N ILE A 79 -8.62 5.13 7.92
CA ILE A 79 -8.52 3.68 7.71
C ILE A 79 -7.90 3.01 8.94
N ASP A 80 -8.56 1.99 9.46
CA ASP A 80 -7.94 1.11 10.45
C ASP A 80 -6.90 0.23 9.78
N ARG A 81 -5.62 0.66 9.84
CA ARG A 81 -4.51 -0.04 9.20
C ARG A 81 -3.90 -1.16 10.05
N LYS A 82 -4.20 -1.19 11.35
CA LYS A 82 -3.60 -2.15 12.29
C LYS A 82 -4.26 -3.52 12.17
N GLN A 83 -4.14 -4.10 10.99
CA GLN A 83 -4.75 -5.37 10.66
C GLN A 83 -3.99 -6.05 9.50
N GLU A 84 -4.31 -7.31 9.25
CA GLU A 84 -3.95 -7.98 8.00
C GLU A 84 -4.58 -7.24 6.83
N VAL A 85 -3.89 -7.24 5.67
CA VAL A 85 -4.42 -6.59 4.46
C VAL A 85 -5.71 -7.30 4.05
N PRO A 86 -6.85 -6.59 3.99
CA PRO A 86 -8.11 -7.17 3.51
C PRO A 86 -8.00 -7.64 2.06
N HIS A 87 -8.91 -8.51 1.63
CA HIS A 87 -8.96 -9.00 0.24
C HIS A 87 -9.58 -8.00 -0.73
N ASP A 88 -10.30 -7.01 -0.22
CA ASP A 88 -10.94 -5.94 -0.98
C ASP A 88 -11.03 -4.65 -0.14
N GLY A 89 -11.53 -3.58 -0.76
CA GLY A 89 -11.73 -2.30 -0.11
C GLY A 89 -10.53 -1.36 -0.20
N ALA A 90 -10.67 -0.18 0.40
CA ALA A 90 -9.74 0.92 0.26
C ALA A 90 -8.29 0.58 0.66
N MET A 91 -8.10 -0.10 1.78
CA MET A 91 -6.76 -0.50 2.23
C MET A 91 -6.10 -1.47 1.25
N CYS A 92 -6.85 -2.44 0.73
CA CYS A 92 -6.38 -3.36 -0.30
C CYS A 92 -5.98 -2.59 -1.57
N ASP A 93 -6.84 -1.69 -2.03
CA ASP A 93 -6.62 -0.96 -3.28
C ASP A 93 -5.36 -0.08 -3.23
N LEU A 94 -5.10 0.60 -2.12
CA LEU A 94 -3.89 1.40 -1.93
C LEU A 94 -2.60 0.59 -2.07
N MET A 95 -2.65 -0.71 -1.81
CA MET A 95 -1.48 -1.59 -1.89
C MET A 95 -1.40 -2.39 -3.19
N TRP A 96 -2.52 -2.58 -3.91
CA TRP A 96 -2.60 -3.49 -5.05
C TRP A 96 -2.91 -2.82 -6.39
N SER A 97 -3.48 -1.60 -6.41
CA SER A 97 -3.86 -0.92 -7.64
C SER A 97 -2.67 -0.48 -8.48
N ASP A 98 -2.85 -0.45 -9.80
CA ASP A 98 -1.85 -0.01 -10.77
C ASP A 98 -2.43 1.06 -11.72
N PRO A 99 -1.64 2.05 -12.15
CA PRO A 99 -2.01 2.91 -13.28
C PRO A 99 -1.94 2.13 -14.59
N ASP A 100 -2.81 2.47 -15.54
CA ASP A 100 -2.77 1.89 -16.88
C ASP A 100 -3.25 2.93 -17.91
N ASP A 101 -2.97 2.66 -19.18
CA ASP A 101 -3.42 3.47 -20.32
C ASP A 101 -4.89 3.14 -20.67
N ILE A 102 -5.77 3.50 -19.75
CA ILE A 102 -7.22 3.33 -19.84
C ILE A 102 -7.92 4.61 -19.41
N SER A 103 -9.23 4.71 -19.70
CA SER A 103 -10.10 5.71 -19.10
C SER A 103 -10.84 5.10 -17.90
N SER A 104 -10.92 5.90 -16.80
CA SER A 104 -11.62 5.50 -15.58
C SER A 104 -10.99 4.30 -14.88
N TRP A 105 -11.80 3.46 -14.26
CA TRP A 105 -11.42 2.29 -13.47
C TRP A 105 -11.66 0.99 -14.22
N SER A 106 -10.80 0.01 -13.99
CA SER A 106 -10.98 -1.37 -14.44
C SER A 106 -10.53 -2.34 -13.36
N MET A 107 -10.96 -3.58 -13.45
CA MET A 107 -10.50 -4.63 -12.53
C MET A 107 -9.02 -4.95 -12.78
N SER A 108 -8.26 -5.09 -11.71
CA SER A 108 -6.86 -5.50 -11.81
C SER A 108 -6.74 -6.99 -12.19
N PRO A 109 -5.86 -7.33 -13.14
CA PRO A 109 -5.55 -8.74 -13.44
C PRO A 109 -4.79 -9.44 -12.31
N ARG A 110 -4.32 -8.70 -11.29
CA ARG A 110 -3.69 -9.27 -10.10
C ARG A 110 -4.66 -10.01 -9.18
N GLY A 111 -5.97 -9.84 -9.39
CA GLY A 111 -7.01 -10.41 -8.50
C GLY A 111 -7.28 -9.57 -7.25
N ALA A 112 -6.63 -8.43 -7.09
CA ALA A 112 -6.85 -7.45 -6.02
C ALA A 112 -6.53 -6.05 -6.54
N GLY A 113 -7.20 -5.03 -6.00
CA GLY A 113 -7.07 -3.66 -6.45
C GLY A 113 -7.70 -3.39 -7.82
N TYR A 114 -7.40 -2.22 -8.37
CA TYR A 114 -7.95 -1.74 -9.64
C TYR A 114 -6.84 -1.24 -10.56
N LEU A 115 -7.15 -1.19 -11.85
CA LEU A 115 -6.44 -0.36 -12.81
C LEU A 115 -7.11 1.02 -12.86
N PHE A 116 -6.34 2.08 -12.97
CA PHE A 116 -6.84 3.46 -13.03
C PHE A 116 -6.13 4.27 -14.10
N GLY A 117 -6.92 5.04 -14.86
CA GLY A 117 -6.43 5.87 -15.94
C GLY A 117 -5.87 7.22 -15.49
N GLY A 118 -5.25 7.95 -16.43
CA GLY A 118 -4.73 9.30 -16.20
C GLY A 118 -5.79 10.30 -15.77
N ASP A 119 -7.04 10.14 -16.22
CA ASP A 119 -8.19 10.94 -15.82
C ASP A 119 -8.47 10.83 -14.30
N ILE A 120 -8.33 9.63 -13.75
CA ILE A 120 -8.46 9.39 -12.31
C ILE A 120 -7.32 10.05 -11.53
N VAL A 121 -6.09 9.96 -12.04
CA VAL A 121 -4.92 10.63 -11.43
C VAL A 121 -5.11 12.15 -11.41
N GLU A 122 -5.53 12.75 -12.51
CA GLU A 122 -5.79 14.19 -12.60
C GLU A 122 -6.88 14.63 -11.61
N GLN A 123 -7.96 13.86 -11.52
CA GLN A 123 -9.06 14.13 -10.58
C GLN A 123 -8.59 14.06 -9.14
N PHE A 124 -7.85 13.03 -8.75
CA PHE A 124 -7.31 12.87 -7.41
C PHE A 124 -6.34 13.99 -7.05
N ASN A 125 -5.42 14.32 -7.94
CA ASN A 125 -4.44 15.38 -7.74
C ASN A 125 -5.12 16.75 -7.55
N ARG A 126 -6.11 17.05 -8.38
CA ARG A 126 -6.88 18.29 -8.28
C ARG A 126 -7.66 18.38 -6.97
N THR A 127 -8.37 17.31 -6.60
CA THR A 127 -9.19 17.25 -5.38
C THR A 127 -8.32 17.42 -4.13
N ASN A 128 -7.11 16.88 -4.11
CA ASN A 128 -6.23 16.86 -2.95
C ASN A 128 -5.12 17.90 -2.99
N ASN A 129 -5.06 18.72 -4.03
CA ASN A 129 -4.01 19.74 -4.25
C ASN A 129 -2.59 19.13 -4.20
N VAL A 130 -2.41 17.97 -4.80
CA VAL A 130 -1.11 17.31 -4.99
C VAL A 130 -0.70 17.36 -6.46
N GLU A 131 0.60 17.30 -6.71
CA GLU A 131 1.17 17.46 -8.06
C GLU A 131 1.64 16.12 -8.66
N LEU A 132 1.98 15.18 -7.80
CA LEU A 132 2.58 13.90 -8.21
C LEU A 132 2.13 12.77 -7.31
N ILE A 133 1.89 11.61 -7.93
CA ILE A 133 1.76 10.33 -7.23
C ILE A 133 3.05 9.54 -7.46
N ALA A 134 3.79 9.26 -6.38
CA ALA A 134 4.98 8.41 -6.40
C ALA A 134 4.61 7.03 -5.86
N ARG A 135 4.90 5.99 -6.62
CA ARG A 135 4.53 4.61 -6.29
C ARG A 135 5.65 3.62 -6.55
N ALA A 136 5.49 2.41 -6.01
CA ALA A 136 6.33 1.24 -6.27
C ALA A 136 5.51 0.14 -7.01
N HIS A 137 5.59 -1.10 -6.52
CA HIS A 137 4.76 -2.23 -7.00
C HIS A 137 5.27 -2.79 -8.35
#